data_aa455be73c793fbc046f085e01282989
#
_entry.id   aa455be73c793fbc046f085e01282989
#
_cell.length_a   1.000
_cell.length_b   1.000
_cell.length_c   1.000
_cell.angle_alpha   90.00
_cell.angle_beta   90.00
_cell.angle_gamma   90.00
#
_symmetry.space_group_name_H-M   'P 1'
#
loop_
_entity.id
_entity.type
_entity.pdbx_description
1 polymer ?
#
loop_
_entity_poly.entity_id
_entity_poly.type
_entity_poly.pdbx_seq_one_letter_code
_entity_poly.pdbx_strand_id
1 'polypeptide(L)'
;GSEMCIRDRYKTEHDFGAAASLDGFPEFEAVYERLKNSELLDYEEKVQSAHKAAETEFHEQFLAKLQENMKLAQGEFKELNKALKGIDFSSERYEFQFMPSKKYRNYYEMIMDDFNVTQGESLFSGIFHEAHKDVIEELFEQLSVSGDNSAQALDEFTDYRTYMDYDIKIIHNDGTYSYYSKVCEEKSGGETQTPFYVTVAASFVQLYSNNIGGEAAGLVLFDEAFNNMDDERIGGVLEFLRRLPLQLIIAAPPDKIQYIGCLLYTSDAA
;
A
#
# COMPACT_ATOMS: atom_id res chain seq x y z
N GLY A 1 -25.13 -14.45 54.52
CA GLY A 1 -24.00 -13.47 54.71
C GLY A 1 -23.46 -12.97 53.38
N SER A 2 -23.15 -13.87 52.42
CA SER A 2 -22.56 -13.44 51.13
C SER A 2 -23.54 -12.71 50.20
N GLU A 3 -24.81 -13.09 50.18
CA GLU A 3 -25.83 -12.44 49.35
C GLU A 3 -26.19 -11.03 49.81
N MET A 4 -26.21 -10.81 51.13
CA MET A 4 -26.39 -9.43 51.65
C MET A 4 -25.24 -8.52 51.28
N CYS A 5 -24.01 -9.02 51.29
CA CYS A 5 -22.83 -8.22 50.86
C CYS A 5 -22.88 -7.87 49.36
N ILE A 6 -23.42 -8.74 48.51
CA ILE A 6 -23.55 -8.46 47.06
C ILE A 6 -24.61 -7.37 46.86
N ARG A 7 -25.74 -7.42 47.50
CA ARG A 7 -26.80 -6.40 47.40
C ARG A 7 -26.35 -5.03 47.96
N ASP A 8 -25.63 -5.03 49.09
CA ASP A 8 -25.09 -3.81 49.68
C ASP A 8 -24.05 -3.14 48.73
N ARG A 9 -23.19 -3.94 48.11
CA ARG A 9 -22.23 -3.46 47.14
C ARG A 9 -22.94 -2.85 45.92
N TYR A 10 -23.94 -3.55 45.35
CA TYR A 10 -24.72 -3.05 44.23
C TYR A 10 -25.37 -1.69 44.54
N LYS A 11 -25.99 -1.56 45.75
CA LYS A 11 -26.60 -0.30 46.20
C LYS A 11 -25.58 0.84 46.24
N THR A 12 -24.37 0.57 46.69
CA THR A 12 -23.33 1.59 46.81
C THR A 12 -22.76 1.99 45.44
N GLU A 13 -22.58 1.02 44.56
CA GLU A 13 -22.01 1.24 43.23
C GLU A 13 -23.00 1.95 42.28
N HIS A 14 -24.32 1.73 42.45
CA HIS A 14 -25.36 2.24 41.57
C HIS A 14 -26.33 3.23 42.20
N ASP A 15 -26.02 3.72 43.40
CA ASP A 15 -26.87 4.66 44.17
C ASP A 15 -28.35 4.17 44.27
N PHE A 16 -28.52 2.91 44.56
CA PHE A 16 -29.84 2.25 44.58
C PHE A 16 -30.43 2.21 45.98
N GLY A 17 -31.60 2.85 46.15
CA GLY A 17 -32.23 3.11 47.46
C GLY A 17 -32.94 1.93 48.14
N ALA A 18 -33.09 0.77 47.46
CA ALA A 18 -33.83 -0.35 48.02
C ALA A 18 -33.20 -0.96 49.28
N ALA A 19 -34.00 -1.51 50.17
CA ALA A 19 -33.48 -2.21 51.35
C ALA A 19 -32.73 -3.48 50.95
N ALA A 20 -31.56 -3.74 51.56
CA ALA A 20 -30.78 -4.98 51.32
C ALA A 20 -31.39 -6.24 52.03
N SER A 21 -32.60 -6.16 52.53
CA SER A 21 -33.38 -7.20 53.16
C SER A 21 -34.37 -7.86 52.18
N LEU A 22 -35.12 -8.85 52.66
CA LEU A 22 -36.18 -9.49 51.88
C LEU A 22 -37.27 -8.53 51.45
N ASP A 23 -37.54 -7.47 52.23
CA ASP A 23 -38.55 -6.47 51.91
C ASP A 23 -38.19 -5.64 50.67
N GLY A 24 -36.90 -5.50 50.37
CA GLY A 24 -36.40 -4.83 49.16
C GLY A 24 -36.29 -5.72 47.92
N PHE A 25 -36.63 -7.02 48.02
CA PHE A 25 -36.54 -7.97 46.91
C PHE A 25 -37.34 -7.55 45.68
N PRO A 26 -38.59 -7.10 45.79
CA PRO A 26 -39.36 -6.68 44.60
C PRO A 26 -38.73 -5.55 43.83
N GLU A 27 -38.03 -4.63 44.52
CA GLU A 27 -37.32 -3.52 43.87
C GLU A 27 -36.07 -4.00 43.11
N PHE A 28 -35.32 -4.93 43.67
CA PHE A 28 -34.21 -5.60 42.97
C PHE A 28 -34.70 -6.44 41.79
N GLU A 29 -35.81 -7.15 41.95
CA GLU A 29 -36.41 -7.95 40.88
C GLU A 29 -36.88 -7.04 39.72
N ALA A 30 -37.52 -5.92 40.01
CA ALA A 30 -37.95 -4.94 39.01
C ALA A 30 -36.75 -4.36 38.22
N VAL A 31 -35.63 -4.05 38.90
CA VAL A 31 -34.41 -3.60 38.23
C VAL A 31 -33.79 -4.71 37.38
N TYR A 32 -33.73 -5.93 37.90
CA TYR A 32 -33.23 -7.09 37.16
C TYR A 32 -34.05 -7.35 35.88
N GLU A 33 -35.37 -7.36 35.97
CA GLU A 33 -36.24 -7.58 34.82
C GLU A 33 -36.13 -6.41 33.79
N ARG A 34 -35.99 -5.18 34.26
CA ARG A 34 -35.75 -4.04 33.36
C ARG A 34 -34.41 -4.16 32.64
N LEU A 35 -33.33 -4.45 33.36
CA LEU A 35 -32.00 -4.63 32.79
C LEU A 35 -31.99 -5.79 31.79
N LYS A 36 -32.61 -6.94 32.18
CA LYS A 36 -32.62 -8.12 31.32
C LYS A 36 -33.46 -7.98 30.06
N ASN A 37 -34.64 -7.35 30.17
CA ASN A 37 -35.62 -7.34 29.09
C ASN A 37 -35.59 -6.09 28.21
N SER A 38 -34.84 -5.05 28.58
CA SER A 38 -34.83 -3.80 27.85
C SER A 38 -33.38 -3.27 27.70
N GLU A 39 -32.73 -2.93 28.81
CA GLU A 39 -31.41 -2.26 28.72
C GLU A 39 -30.31 -3.19 28.18
N LEU A 40 -30.30 -4.46 28.55
CA LEU A 40 -29.29 -5.41 28.05
C LEU A 40 -29.46 -5.62 26.55
N LEU A 41 -30.67 -5.82 26.07
CA LEU A 41 -30.93 -5.97 24.64
C LEU A 41 -30.58 -4.73 23.85
N ASP A 42 -30.90 -3.53 24.36
CA ASP A 42 -30.51 -2.26 23.73
C ASP A 42 -28.98 -2.11 23.67
N TYR A 43 -28.25 -2.53 24.72
CA TYR A 43 -26.80 -2.51 24.73
C TYR A 43 -26.21 -3.54 23.74
N GLU A 44 -26.74 -4.74 23.69
CA GLU A 44 -26.32 -5.77 22.73
C GLU A 44 -26.53 -5.28 21.29
N GLU A 45 -27.68 -4.70 20.98
CA GLU A 45 -27.95 -4.14 19.65
C GLU A 45 -26.99 -2.99 19.30
N LYS A 46 -26.70 -2.09 20.24
CA LYS A 46 -25.74 -0.99 20.04
C LYS A 46 -24.31 -1.51 19.83
N VAL A 47 -23.88 -2.51 20.62
CA VAL A 47 -22.56 -3.12 20.46
C VAL A 47 -22.46 -3.81 19.10
N GLN A 48 -23.46 -4.58 18.71
CA GLN A 48 -23.48 -5.25 17.40
C GLN A 48 -23.51 -4.24 16.25
N SER A 49 -24.30 -3.17 16.37
CA SER A 49 -24.36 -2.12 15.36
C SER A 49 -23.01 -1.36 15.23
N ALA A 50 -22.39 -1.03 16.36
CA ALA A 50 -21.06 -0.39 16.36
C ALA A 50 -19.98 -1.29 15.77
N HIS A 51 -20.01 -2.58 16.12
CA HIS A 51 -19.09 -3.59 15.57
C HIS A 51 -19.26 -3.72 14.06
N LYS A 52 -20.50 -3.85 13.58
CA LYS A 52 -20.78 -3.92 12.15
C LYS A 52 -20.38 -2.64 11.40
N ALA A 53 -20.58 -1.46 11.99
CA ALA A 53 -20.16 -0.20 11.40
C ALA A 53 -18.64 -0.11 11.29
N ALA A 54 -17.92 -0.47 12.35
CA ALA A 54 -16.44 -0.49 12.36
C ALA A 54 -15.89 -1.50 11.33
N GLU A 55 -16.50 -2.66 11.21
CA GLU A 55 -16.17 -3.69 10.23
C GLU A 55 -16.35 -3.17 8.79
N THR A 56 -17.48 -2.54 8.52
CA THR A 56 -17.77 -1.97 7.19
C THR A 56 -16.77 -0.86 6.84
N GLU A 57 -16.50 0.04 7.78
CA GLU A 57 -15.55 1.12 7.59
C GLU A 57 -14.13 0.59 7.34
N PHE A 58 -13.70 -0.40 8.10
CA PHE A 58 -12.40 -1.05 7.90
C PHE A 58 -12.31 -1.70 6.51
N HIS A 59 -13.33 -2.42 6.10
CA HIS A 59 -13.37 -3.07 4.79
C HIS A 59 -13.35 -2.03 3.66
N GLU A 60 -14.23 -1.05 3.68
CA GLU A 60 -14.38 -0.08 2.59
C GLU A 60 -13.26 0.95 2.54
N GLN A 61 -12.83 1.46 3.70
CA GLN A 61 -11.82 2.52 3.75
C GLN A 61 -10.39 2.00 3.78
N PHE A 62 -10.17 0.82 4.32
CA PHE A 62 -8.83 0.28 4.47
C PHE A 62 -8.52 -0.78 3.39
N LEU A 63 -9.17 -1.95 3.44
CA LEU A 63 -8.82 -3.05 2.54
C LEU A 63 -9.10 -2.73 1.07
N ALA A 64 -10.28 -2.17 0.75
CA ALA A 64 -10.63 -1.83 -0.62
C ALA A 64 -9.72 -0.73 -1.18
N LYS A 65 -9.35 0.25 -0.36
CA LYS A 65 -8.44 1.33 -0.77
C LYS A 65 -7.01 0.82 -1.01
N LEU A 66 -6.50 -0.06 -0.14
CA LEU A 66 -5.21 -0.71 -0.36
C LEU A 66 -5.22 -1.53 -1.65
N GLN A 67 -6.25 -2.34 -1.87
CA GLN A 67 -6.40 -3.14 -3.09
C GLN A 67 -6.43 -2.26 -4.35
N GLU A 68 -7.20 -1.17 -4.33
CA GLU A 68 -7.26 -0.20 -5.42
C GLU A 68 -5.87 0.38 -5.73
N ASN A 69 -5.17 0.88 -4.70
CA ASN A 69 -3.83 1.46 -4.87
C ASN A 69 -2.82 0.43 -5.39
N MET A 70 -2.88 -0.82 -4.93
CA MET A 70 -2.03 -1.90 -5.42
C MET A 70 -2.33 -2.24 -6.89
N LYS A 71 -3.60 -2.32 -7.29
CA LYS A 71 -4.01 -2.54 -8.69
C LYS A 71 -3.60 -1.38 -9.60
N LEU A 72 -3.70 -0.13 -9.13
CA LEU A 72 -3.21 1.05 -9.85
C LEU A 72 -1.69 0.98 -10.06
N ALA A 73 -0.91 0.70 -9.01
CA ALA A 73 0.54 0.54 -9.11
C ALA A 73 0.93 -0.58 -10.10
N GLN A 74 0.23 -1.72 -10.07
CA GLN A 74 0.42 -2.79 -11.05
C GLN A 74 0.16 -2.33 -12.49
N GLY A 75 -0.88 -1.54 -12.68
CA GLY A 75 -1.19 -0.92 -13.98
C GLY A 75 -0.07 0.00 -14.48
N GLU A 76 0.46 0.84 -13.60
CA GLU A 76 1.57 1.75 -13.91
C GLU A 76 2.85 0.99 -14.31
N PHE A 77 3.22 -0.05 -13.57
CA PHE A 77 4.35 -0.92 -13.95
C PHE A 77 4.16 -1.58 -15.32
N LYS A 78 2.93 -1.97 -15.64
CA LYS A 78 2.61 -2.54 -16.94
C LYS A 78 2.81 -1.53 -18.08
N GLU A 79 2.40 -0.28 -17.89
CA GLU A 79 2.62 0.79 -18.86
C GLU A 79 4.11 1.14 -19.01
N LEU A 80 4.85 1.20 -17.90
CA LEU A 80 6.31 1.39 -17.95
C LEU A 80 7.01 0.26 -18.69
N ASN A 81 6.64 -0.98 -18.45
CA ASN A 81 7.18 -2.12 -19.18
C ASN A 81 6.83 -2.09 -20.67
N LYS A 82 5.68 -1.56 -21.05
CA LYS A 82 5.36 -1.30 -22.48
C LYS A 82 6.31 -0.27 -23.09
N ALA A 83 6.62 0.81 -22.37
CA ALA A 83 7.57 1.82 -22.83
C ALA A 83 8.99 1.28 -22.98
N LEU A 84 9.40 0.34 -22.10
CA LEU A 84 10.71 -0.34 -22.17
C LEU A 84 10.78 -1.39 -23.29
N LYS A 85 9.64 -1.91 -23.72
CA LYS A 85 9.59 -3.00 -24.69
C LYS A 85 10.27 -2.62 -26.00
N GLY A 86 11.21 -3.46 -26.42
CA GLY A 86 11.94 -3.27 -27.69
C GLY A 86 13.05 -2.25 -27.65
N ILE A 87 13.42 -1.74 -26.48
CA ILE A 87 14.60 -0.91 -26.30
C ILE A 87 15.75 -1.78 -25.83
N ASP A 88 16.86 -1.72 -26.54
CA ASP A 88 18.12 -2.35 -26.16
C ASP A 88 19.06 -1.29 -25.56
N PHE A 89 19.47 -1.53 -24.31
CA PHE A 89 20.39 -0.67 -23.59
C PHE A 89 21.79 -1.31 -23.61
N SER A 90 22.51 -1.23 -24.72
CA SER A 90 23.83 -1.85 -24.88
C SER A 90 23.85 -3.33 -24.52
N SER A 91 22.99 -4.13 -25.18
CA SER A 91 22.89 -5.58 -24.97
C SER A 91 22.09 -6.02 -23.70
N GLU A 92 21.46 -5.11 -23.03
CA GLU A 92 20.60 -5.39 -21.89
C GLU A 92 19.17 -4.87 -22.12
N ARG A 93 18.20 -5.55 -21.55
CA ARG A 93 16.81 -5.11 -21.51
C ARG A 93 16.34 -5.09 -20.07
N TYR A 94 15.46 -4.14 -19.75
CA TYR A 94 14.96 -3.93 -18.41
C TYR A 94 13.47 -4.18 -18.32
N GLU A 95 13.06 -4.79 -17.23
CA GLU A 95 11.67 -5.06 -16.93
C GLU A 95 11.42 -4.77 -15.45
N PHE A 96 10.49 -3.84 -15.15
CA PHE A 96 10.03 -3.63 -13.80
C PHE A 96 9.23 -4.83 -13.32
N GLN A 97 9.59 -5.33 -12.17
CA GLN A 97 8.85 -6.41 -11.51
C GLN A 97 8.38 -5.94 -10.14
N PHE A 98 7.19 -6.36 -9.79
CA PHE A 98 6.72 -6.28 -8.43
C PHE A 98 6.33 -7.69 -7.99
N MET A 99 6.50 -7.96 -6.70
CA MET A 99 6.23 -9.25 -6.08
C MET A 99 5.58 -9.01 -4.73
N PRO A 100 4.73 -9.93 -4.24
CA PRO A 100 4.29 -9.86 -2.86
C PRO A 100 5.49 -9.76 -1.92
N SER A 101 5.43 -8.84 -0.95
CA SER A 101 6.47 -8.70 0.05
C SER A 101 6.69 -10.01 0.79
N LYS A 102 7.94 -10.40 1.00
CA LYS A 102 8.26 -11.62 1.72
C LYS A 102 7.79 -11.57 3.17
N LYS A 103 7.87 -10.40 3.80
CA LYS A 103 7.47 -10.17 5.19
C LYS A 103 5.94 -10.16 5.35
N TYR A 104 5.24 -9.56 4.40
CA TYR A 104 3.80 -9.31 4.48
C TYR A 104 3.00 -10.06 3.41
N ARG A 105 3.48 -11.23 3.00
CA ARG A 105 2.87 -12.02 1.93
C ARG A 105 1.41 -12.40 2.22
N ASN A 106 1.14 -12.82 3.44
CA ASN A 106 -0.21 -13.22 3.85
C ASN A 106 -1.18 -12.02 3.82
N TYR A 107 -0.70 -10.84 4.20
CA TYR A 107 -1.47 -9.59 4.08
C TYR A 107 -1.73 -9.22 2.62
N TYR A 108 -0.71 -9.36 1.76
CA TYR A 108 -0.90 -9.15 0.32
C TYR A 108 -1.98 -10.07 -0.25
N GLU A 109 -1.94 -11.36 0.07
CA GLU A 109 -2.92 -12.35 -0.39
C GLU A 109 -4.33 -12.01 0.12
N MET A 110 -4.46 -11.59 1.36
CA MET A 110 -5.73 -11.13 1.94
C MET A 110 -6.27 -9.87 1.23
N ILE A 111 -5.44 -8.85 1.02
CA ILE A 111 -5.84 -7.59 0.39
C ILE A 111 -6.25 -7.82 -1.07
N MET A 112 -5.53 -8.69 -1.79
CA MET A 112 -5.76 -8.96 -3.21
C MET A 112 -6.79 -10.04 -3.48
N ASP A 113 -7.38 -10.63 -2.44
CA ASP A 113 -8.45 -11.62 -2.60
C ASP A 113 -9.68 -10.96 -3.26
N ASP A 114 -10.21 -11.60 -4.28
CA ASP A 114 -11.38 -11.10 -5.02
C ASP A 114 -12.64 -11.02 -4.14
N PHE A 115 -12.75 -11.85 -3.11
CA PHE A 115 -13.83 -11.78 -2.11
C PHE A 115 -13.78 -10.52 -1.24
N ASN A 116 -12.62 -9.86 -1.15
CA ASN A 116 -12.49 -8.58 -0.46
C ASN A 116 -13.42 -7.49 -1.04
N VAL A 117 -13.75 -7.56 -2.32
CA VAL A 117 -14.59 -6.55 -3.02
C VAL A 117 -16.06 -6.96 -3.09
N THR A 118 -16.41 -8.19 -2.66
CA THR A 118 -17.79 -8.68 -2.75
C THR A 118 -18.64 -8.04 -1.66
N GLN A 119 -19.52 -7.12 -2.05
CA GLN A 119 -20.43 -6.43 -1.13
C GLN A 119 -21.30 -7.45 -0.38
N GLY A 120 -21.23 -7.46 0.93
CA GLY A 120 -22.17 -8.13 1.82
C GLY A 120 -21.64 -9.30 2.63
N GLU A 121 -20.38 -9.72 2.49
CA GLU A 121 -19.74 -10.66 3.39
C GLU A 121 -19.11 -9.95 4.59
N SER A 122 -19.26 -10.52 5.77
CA SER A 122 -18.65 -10.00 7.00
C SER A 122 -17.17 -10.38 7.06
N LEU A 123 -16.32 -9.44 7.49
CA LEU A 123 -14.90 -9.71 7.77
C LEU A 123 -14.69 -10.74 8.88
N PHE A 124 -15.68 -10.92 9.74
CA PHE A 124 -15.61 -11.81 10.90
C PHE A 124 -16.47 -13.08 10.73
N SER A 125 -17.03 -13.27 9.54
CA SER A 125 -17.80 -14.48 9.22
C SER A 125 -17.80 -14.73 7.71
N GLY A 126 -17.88 -15.99 7.29
CA GLY A 126 -17.91 -16.37 5.90
C GLY A 126 -16.59 -16.89 5.37
N ILE A 127 -16.54 -17.11 4.06
CA ILE A 127 -15.39 -17.73 3.37
C ILE A 127 -14.12 -16.89 3.48
N PHE A 128 -14.25 -15.57 3.34
CA PHE A 128 -13.12 -14.65 3.46
C PHE A 128 -12.50 -14.69 4.86
N HIS A 129 -13.34 -14.65 5.90
CA HIS A 129 -12.86 -14.74 7.29
C HIS A 129 -12.15 -16.07 7.57
N GLU A 130 -12.73 -17.20 7.14
CA GLU A 130 -12.09 -18.51 7.35
C GLU A 130 -10.73 -18.61 6.64
N ALA A 131 -10.60 -18.01 5.44
CA ALA A 131 -9.36 -18.03 4.67
C ALA A 131 -8.26 -17.15 5.27
N HIS A 132 -8.61 -16.02 5.91
CA HIS A 132 -7.67 -14.99 6.35
C HIS A 132 -7.72 -14.71 7.86
N LYS A 133 -8.36 -15.55 8.65
CA LYS A 133 -8.61 -15.37 10.08
C LYS A 133 -7.35 -14.97 10.86
N ASP A 134 -6.28 -15.72 10.69
CA ASP A 134 -5.03 -15.51 11.44
C ASP A 134 -4.41 -14.15 11.11
N VAL A 135 -4.50 -13.71 9.85
CA VAL A 135 -3.98 -12.42 9.38
C VAL A 135 -4.83 -11.27 9.90
N ILE A 136 -6.16 -11.44 9.92
CA ILE A 136 -7.10 -10.45 10.47
C ILE A 136 -6.86 -10.28 11.97
N GLU A 137 -6.77 -11.37 12.72
CA GLU A 137 -6.51 -11.36 14.16
C GLU A 137 -5.15 -10.69 14.47
N GLU A 138 -4.09 -11.06 13.75
CA GLU A 138 -2.77 -10.46 13.89
C GLU A 138 -2.79 -8.94 13.62
N LEU A 139 -3.49 -8.50 12.57
CA LEU A 139 -3.62 -7.09 12.23
C LEU A 139 -4.31 -6.30 13.35
N PHE A 140 -5.43 -6.80 13.86
CA PHE A 140 -6.13 -6.14 14.97
C PHE A 140 -5.31 -6.14 16.26
N GLU A 141 -4.57 -7.20 16.54
CA GLU A 141 -3.67 -7.24 17.69
C GLU A 141 -2.58 -6.17 17.57
N GLN A 142 -1.91 -6.07 16.42
CA GLN A 142 -0.87 -5.08 16.18
C GLN A 142 -1.40 -3.64 16.26
N LEU A 143 -2.58 -3.37 15.74
CA LEU A 143 -3.22 -2.06 15.84
C LEU A 143 -3.65 -1.72 17.28
N SER A 144 -4.03 -2.72 18.07
CA SER A 144 -4.48 -2.53 19.46
C SER A 144 -3.33 -2.33 20.45
N VAL A 145 -2.19 -2.98 20.23
CA VAL A 145 -1.01 -2.95 21.12
C VAL A 145 -0.15 -1.70 20.91
N SER A 146 -0.31 -1.02 19.79
CA SER A 146 0.60 0.05 19.33
C SER A 146 0.55 1.35 20.15
N GLY A 147 -0.17 1.47 21.26
CA GLY A 147 -0.10 2.53 22.27
C GLY A 147 0.40 3.90 21.77
N ASP A 148 1.53 4.38 22.31
CA ASP A 148 2.15 5.66 21.89
C ASP A 148 2.73 5.67 20.47
N ASN A 149 2.97 4.50 19.85
CA ASN A 149 3.46 4.35 18.46
C ASN A 149 2.35 4.01 17.45
N SER A 150 1.10 4.14 17.85
CA SER A 150 -0.06 3.77 17.01
C SER A 150 -0.10 4.50 15.66
N ALA A 151 0.32 5.76 15.61
CA ALA A 151 0.34 6.54 14.37
C ALA A 151 1.35 5.97 13.35
N GLN A 152 2.56 5.63 13.78
CA GLN A 152 3.58 5.04 12.88
C GLN A 152 3.19 3.65 12.37
N ALA A 153 2.63 2.82 13.25
CA ALA A 153 2.15 1.50 12.86
C ALA A 153 0.98 1.63 11.86
N LEU A 154 0.06 2.56 12.10
CA LEU A 154 -1.05 2.82 11.19
C LEU A 154 -0.56 3.30 9.83
N ASP A 155 0.41 4.23 9.79
CA ASP A 155 1.02 4.72 8.54
C ASP A 155 1.68 3.57 7.75
N GLU A 156 2.40 2.66 8.43
CA GLU A 156 3.00 1.48 7.79
C GLU A 156 1.94 0.56 7.20
N PHE A 157 0.85 0.29 7.93
CA PHE A 157 -0.22 -0.58 7.45
C PHE A 157 -1.12 0.03 6.38
N THR A 158 -1.24 1.37 6.34
CA THR A 158 -2.02 2.07 5.31
C THR A 158 -1.24 2.30 4.01
N ASP A 159 0.08 2.16 4.04
CA ASP A 159 0.91 2.28 2.85
C ASP A 159 0.92 0.96 2.04
N TYR A 160 0.27 0.95 0.89
CA TYR A 160 0.22 -0.23 0.01
C TYR A 160 1.61 -0.76 -0.41
N ARG A 161 2.65 0.10 -0.39
CA ARG A 161 4.04 -0.27 -0.72
C ARG A 161 4.64 -1.25 0.28
N THR A 162 4.15 -1.28 1.51
CA THR A 162 4.54 -2.23 2.55
C THR A 162 4.31 -3.69 2.14
N TYR A 163 3.30 -3.92 1.32
CA TYR A 163 2.88 -5.27 0.91
C TYR A 163 3.50 -5.75 -0.39
N MET A 164 4.33 -4.93 -1.05
CA MET A 164 4.92 -5.25 -2.34
C MET A 164 6.43 -4.95 -2.34
N ASP A 165 7.20 -5.90 -2.87
CA ASP A 165 8.62 -5.71 -3.18
C ASP A 165 8.76 -5.35 -4.66
N TYR A 166 9.65 -4.41 -4.95
CA TYR A 166 9.92 -3.91 -6.32
C TYR A 166 11.36 -4.19 -6.70
N ASP A 167 11.58 -4.59 -7.94
CA ASP A 167 12.90 -4.76 -8.50
C ASP A 167 12.90 -4.50 -10.01
N ILE A 168 14.09 -4.32 -10.58
CA ILE A 168 14.29 -4.27 -12.02
C ILE A 168 15.01 -5.56 -12.43
N LYS A 169 14.37 -6.35 -13.27
CA LYS A 169 14.97 -7.49 -13.92
C LYS A 169 15.79 -7.01 -15.11
N ILE A 170 17.07 -7.33 -15.11
CA ILE A 170 18.03 -7.05 -16.18
C ILE A 170 18.17 -8.33 -16.99
N ILE A 171 17.78 -8.30 -18.25
CA ILE A 171 17.81 -9.43 -19.17
C ILE A 171 18.98 -9.24 -20.11
N HIS A 172 19.93 -10.16 -20.10
CA HIS A 172 21.13 -10.16 -20.91
C HIS A 172 20.89 -10.83 -22.28
N ASN A 173 21.74 -10.52 -23.26
CA ASN A 173 21.61 -11.07 -24.63
C ASN A 173 21.76 -12.61 -24.71
N ASP A 174 22.46 -13.20 -23.76
CA ASP A 174 22.60 -14.66 -23.66
C ASP A 174 21.37 -15.37 -23.09
N GLY A 175 20.30 -14.60 -22.76
CA GLY A 175 19.08 -15.09 -22.18
C GLY A 175 19.12 -15.28 -20.65
N THR A 176 20.26 -15.02 -20.02
CA THR A 176 20.36 -14.96 -18.55
C THR A 176 19.72 -13.69 -18.02
N TYR A 177 19.45 -13.66 -16.73
CA TYR A 177 18.93 -12.46 -16.09
C TYR A 177 19.54 -12.26 -14.70
N SER A 178 19.57 -11.02 -14.27
CA SER A 178 19.91 -10.59 -12.91
C SER A 178 18.89 -9.60 -12.37
N TYR A 179 18.95 -9.33 -11.08
CA TYR A 179 18.12 -8.32 -10.45
C TYR A 179 18.97 -7.13 -10.04
N TYR A 180 18.45 -5.92 -10.31
CA TYR A 180 19.18 -4.68 -10.03
C TYR A 180 19.56 -4.55 -8.56
N SER A 181 18.68 -4.93 -7.63
CA SER A 181 18.96 -4.94 -6.20
C SER A 181 20.23 -5.71 -5.82
N LYS A 182 20.55 -6.79 -6.57
CA LYS A 182 21.78 -7.58 -6.36
C LYS A 182 22.99 -7.00 -7.08
N VAL A 183 22.77 -6.49 -8.30
CA VAL A 183 23.85 -5.95 -9.12
C VAL A 183 24.40 -4.64 -8.55
N CYS A 184 23.57 -3.79 -7.97
CA CYS A 184 24.02 -2.51 -7.39
C CYS A 184 24.90 -2.69 -6.15
N GLU A 185 24.83 -3.83 -5.47
CA GLU A 185 25.71 -4.15 -4.35
C GLU A 185 27.11 -4.64 -4.84
N GLU A 186 27.18 -5.25 -6.03
CA GLU A 186 28.39 -5.93 -6.54
C GLU A 186 29.16 -5.09 -7.56
N LYS A 187 28.50 -4.17 -8.28
CA LYS A 187 29.09 -3.44 -9.41
C LYS A 187 29.18 -1.95 -9.13
N SER A 188 30.28 -1.34 -9.51
CA SER A 188 30.48 0.12 -9.46
C SER A 188 30.60 0.68 -10.89
N GLY A 189 29.98 1.87 -11.13
CA GLY A 189 30.20 2.64 -12.35
C GLY A 189 29.04 2.62 -13.35
N GLY A 190 29.31 2.77 -14.63
CA GLY A 190 28.32 3.02 -15.69
C GLY A 190 27.24 1.96 -15.86
N GLU A 191 27.50 0.70 -15.48
CA GLU A 191 26.52 -0.38 -15.58
C GLU A 191 25.32 -0.21 -14.63
N THR A 192 25.49 0.52 -13.53
CA THR A 192 24.41 0.82 -12.58
C THR A 192 23.64 2.10 -12.93
N GLN A 193 24.17 2.92 -13.83
CA GLN A 193 23.53 4.19 -14.19
C GLN A 193 22.30 4.01 -15.08
N THR A 194 22.29 3.08 -16.02
CA THR A 194 21.12 2.86 -16.89
C THR A 194 19.87 2.51 -16.08
N PRO A 195 19.89 1.52 -15.18
CA PRO A 195 18.76 1.24 -14.30
C PRO A 195 18.35 2.44 -13.43
N PHE A 196 19.31 3.26 -13.00
CA PHE A 196 19.02 4.49 -12.26
C PHE A 196 18.17 5.47 -13.09
N TYR A 197 18.55 5.79 -14.33
CA TYR A 197 17.76 6.68 -15.20
C TYR A 197 16.38 6.10 -15.48
N VAL A 198 16.29 4.80 -15.71
CA VAL A 198 15.02 4.10 -15.93
C VAL A 198 14.12 4.22 -14.69
N THR A 199 14.67 4.02 -13.50
CA THR A 199 13.93 4.12 -12.24
C THR A 199 13.46 5.54 -11.95
N VAL A 200 14.36 6.53 -12.13
CA VAL A 200 14.05 7.94 -11.90
C VAL A 200 12.95 8.40 -12.85
N ALA A 201 13.07 8.07 -14.14
CA ALA A 201 12.04 8.43 -15.12
C ALA A 201 10.70 7.78 -14.82
N ALA A 202 10.69 6.52 -14.39
CA ALA A 202 9.49 5.81 -13.96
C ALA A 202 8.83 6.51 -12.77
N SER A 203 9.62 6.90 -11.77
CA SER A 203 9.12 7.62 -10.58
C SER A 203 8.50 8.97 -10.95
N PHE A 204 9.07 9.70 -11.89
CA PHE A 204 8.49 10.96 -12.38
C PHE A 204 7.19 10.74 -13.14
N VAL A 205 7.09 9.71 -13.99
CA VAL A 205 5.82 9.39 -14.65
C VAL A 205 4.73 9.12 -13.63
N GLN A 206 5.02 8.33 -12.60
CA GLN A 206 4.09 8.03 -11.52
C GLN A 206 3.68 9.30 -10.76
N LEU A 207 4.66 10.14 -10.38
CA LEU A 207 4.40 11.39 -9.65
C LEU A 207 3.48 12.33 -10.44
N TYR A 208 3.73 12.48 -11.73
CA TYR A 208 2.95 13.37 -12.58
C TYR A 208 1.59 12.79 -12.95
N SER A 209 1.47 11.48 -13.13
CA SER A 209 0.18 10.82 -13.37
C SER A 209 -0.78 10.95 -12.20
N ASN A 210 -0.28 10.88 -10.97
CA ASN A 210 -1.09 10.93 -9.76
C ASN A 210 -1.52 12.35 -9.34
N ASN A 211 -0.73 13.37 -9.71
CA ASN A 211 -0.94 14.72 -9.20
C ASN A 211 -1.80 15.61 -10.09
N ILE A 212 -2.14 15.18 -11.31
CA ILE A 212 -2.72 16.13 -12.26
C ILE A 212 -3.75 15.45 -13.16
N GLY A 213 -4.95 15.97 -13.13
CA GLY A 213 -6.08 15.58 -13.98
C GLY A 213 -5.82 15.77 -15.50
N GLY A 214 -4.75 15.19 -16.01
CA GLY A 214 -4.48 14.98 -17.43
C GLY A 214 -3.83 16.14 -18.20
N GLU A 215 -3.55 17.29 -17.60
CA GLU A 215 -3.09 18.50 -18.35
C GLU A 215 -1.70 19.05 -17.97
N ALA A 216 -0.97 18.49 -17.05
CA ALA A 216 0.36 19.02 -16.72
C ALA A 216 1.49 18.30 -17.43
N ALA A 217 2.29 19.08 -18.11
CA ALA A 217 3.56 18.65 -18.66
C ALA A 217 4.54 18.33 -17.51
N GLY A 218 4.90 17.05 -17.37
CA GLY A 218 5.91 16.63 -16.42
C GLY A 218 7.29 17.13 -16.82
N LEU A 219 7.81 18.15 -16.15
CA LEU A 219 9.15 18.67 -16.41
C LEU A 219 10.19 18.00 -15.53
N VAL A 220 11.22 17.44 -16.13
CA VAL A 220 12.35 16.79 -15.45
C VAL A 220 13.66 17.42 -15.88
N LEU A 221 14.49 17.80 -14.92
CA LEU A 221 15.84 18.29 -15.14
C LEU A 221 16.85 17.22 -14.73
N PHE A 222 17.73 16.87 -15.65
CA PHE A 222 18.92 16.07 -15.37
C PHE A 222 20.16 16.95 -15.44
N ASP A 223 20.90 17.04 -14.34
CA ASP A 223 22.19 17.70 -14.28
C ASP A 223 23.32 16.66 -14.32
N GLU A 224 24.42 17.00 -15.01
CA GLU A 224 25.56 16.10 -15.27
C GLU A 224 25.15 14.74 -15.84
N ALA A 225 24.10 14.73 -16.67
CA ALA A 225 23.53 13.50 -17.18
C ALA A 225 24.55 12.70 -18.01
N PHE A 226 24.48 11.38 -17.87
CA PHE A 226 25.23 10.42 -18.68
C PHE A 226 26.74 10.44 -18.53
N ASN A 227 27.27 11.02 -17.45
CA ASN A 227 28.71 11.26 -17.26
C ASN A 227 29.55 9.97 -17.43
N ASN A 228 29.09 8.84 -16.91
CA ASN A 228 29.79 7.55 -16.93
C ASN A 228 29.12 6.51 -17.83
N MET A 229 28.34 6.93 -18.83
CA MET A 229 27.65 6.03 -19.75
C MET A 229 28.31 5.97 -21.12
N ASP A 230 28.29 4.81 -21.74
CA ASP A 230 28.66 4.66 -23.16
C ASP A 230 27.54 5.15 -24.09
N ASP A 231 27.89 5.34 -25.35
CA ASP A 231 27.02 5.96 -26.36
C ASP A 231 25.76 5.12 -26.65
N GLU A 232 25.87 3.78 -26.65
CA GLU A 232 24.75 2.88 -26.90
C GLU A 232 23.72 2.95 -25.76
N ARG A 233 24.21 2.99 -24.51
CA ARG A 233 23.35 3.13 -23.32
C ARG A 233 22.67 4.48 -23.29
N ILE A 234 23.39 5.57 -23.64
CA ILE A 234 22.80 6.91 -23.77
C ILE A 234 21.66 6.88 -24.79
N GLY A 235 21.88 6.27 -25.96
CA GLY A 235 20.87 6.13 -27.00
C GLY A 235 19.61 5.42 -26.49
N GLY A 236 19.78 4.28 -25.82
CA GLY A 236 18.68 3.52 -25.25
C GLY A 236 17.90 4.29 -24.17
N VAL A 237 18.60 4.98 -23.26
CA VAL A 237 17.96 5.81 -22.22
C VAL A 237 17.16 6.96 -22.84
N LEU A 238 17.73 7.67 -23.81
CA LEU A 238 17.03 8.75 -24.48
C LEU A 238 15.82 8.26 -25.27
N GLU A 239 15.90 7.11 -25.94
CA GLU A 239 14.77 6.49 -26.61
C GLU A 239 13.65 6.14 -25.62
N PHE A 240 14.01 5.57 -24.48
CA PHE A 240 13.04 5.29 -23.41
C PHE A 240 12.39 6.58 -22.89
N LEU A 241 13.17 7.59 -22.52
CA LEU A 241 12.68 8.87 -22.01
C LEU A 241 11.73 9.57 -23.00
N ARG A 242 11.99 9.48 -24.31
CA ARG A 242 11.12 10.06 -25.36
C ARG A 242 9.76 9.35 -25.48
N ARG A 243 9.65 8.12 -25.03
CA ARG A 243 8.36 7.37 -25.04
C ARG A 243 7.48 7.74 -23.86
N LEU A 244 8.03 8.44 -22.87
CA LEU A 244 7.31 8.87 -21.68
C LEU A 244 6.66 10.24 -21.88
N PRO A 245 5.54 10.54 -21.21
CA PRO A 245 4.87 11.83 -21.25
C PRO A 245 5.62 12.87 -20.38
N LEU A 246 6.92 13.07 -20.66
CA LEU A 246 7.80 13.94 -19.90
C LEU A 246 8.44 14.99 -20.82
N GLN A 247 8.59 16.21 -20.32
CA GLN A 247 9.46 17.23 -20.88
C GLN A 247 10.82 17.18 -20.17
N LEU A 248 11.89 17.12 -20.94
CA LEU A 248 13.24 16.92 -20.41
C LEU A 248 14.11 18.13 -20.67
N ILE A 249 14.80 18.59 -19.63
CA ILE A 249 15.95 19.48 -19.75
C ILE A 249 17.16 18.70 -19.26
N ILE A 250 18.17 18.56 -20.15
CA ILE A 250 19.34 17.74 -19.88
C ILE A 250 20.57 18.63 -19.98
N ALA A 251 21.28 18.81 -18.87
CA ALA A 251 22.64 19.33 -18.83
C ALA A 251 23.61 18.14 -18.83
N ALA A 252 24.48 18.06 -19.81
CA ALA A 252 25.43 16.97 -19.96
C ALA A 252 26.85 17.48 -20.19
N PRO A 253 27.89 16.69 -19.87
CA PRO A 253 29.28 17.01 -20.19
C PRO A 253 29.49 17.26 -21.69
N PRO A 254 30.43 18.13 -22.08
CA PRO A 254 30.63 18.50 -23.48
C PRO A 254 30.90 17.32 -24.42
N ASP A 255 31.58 16.30 -23.96
CA ASP A 255 31.85 15.06 -24.70
C ASP A 255 30.61 14.22 -24.99
N LYS A 256 29.52 14.44 -24.24
CA LYS A 256 28.21 13.74 -24.39
C LYS A 256 27.23 14.52 -25.27
N ILE A 257 27.39 15.82 -25.43
CA ILE A 257 26.47 16.70 -26.16
C ILE A 257 26.25 16.23 -27.61
N GLN A 258 27.29 15.75 -28.28
CA GLN A 258 27.18 15.27 -29.66
C GLN A 258 26.20 14.11 -29.83
N TYR A 259 26.11 13.22 -28.86
CA TYR A 259 25.17 12.07 -28.87
C TYR A 259 23.76 12.51 -28.55
N ILE A 260 23.61 13.42 -27.60
CA ILE A 260 22.32 13.93 -27.14
C ILE A 260 21.71 14.85 -28.21
N GLY A 261 22.53 15.73 -28.80
CA GLY A 261 22.10 16.71 -29.83
C GLY A 261 21.50 16.07 -31.06
N CYS A 262 22.07 14.98 -31.54
CA CYS A 262 21.53 14.25 -32.69
C CYS A 262 20.15 13.63 -32.43
N LEU A 263 19.80 13.34 -31.18
CA LEU A 263 18.54 12.67 -30.81
C LEU A 263 17.45 13.65 -30.37
N LEU A 264 17.79 14.83 -29.84
CA LEU A 264 16.83 15.80 -29.31
C LEU A 264 16.44 16.91 -30.29
N TYR A 265 17.29 17.24 -31.29
CA TYR A 265 17.02 18.34 -32.24
C TYR A 265 16.28 17.93 -33.50
N THR A 266 15.78 16.71 -33.63
CA THR A 266 15.18 16.21 -34.87
C THR A 266 13.68 16.41 -35.01
N SER A 267 12.98 17.05 -34.09
CA SER A 267 11.54 17.05 -34.22
C SER A 267 10.86 18.35 -34.56
N ASP A 268 11.38 19.56 -34.29
CA ASP A 268 10.57 20.76 -34.55
C ASP A 268 11.41 22.04 -34.85
N ALA A 269 12.28 21.95 -35.82
CA ALA A 269 12.71 23.13 -36.55
C ALA A 269 12.13 23.07 -37.99
N ALA A 270 10.82 23.17 -38.07
CA ALA A 270 10.09 23.44 -39.32
C ALA A 270 8.98 24.44 -39.01
#